data_6a204aa95279f4db97a6ff24875323cc
#
_entry.id   6a204aa95279f4db97a6ff24875323cc
#
_cell.length_a   1.000
_cell.length_b   1.000
_cell.length_c   1.000
_cell.angle_alpha   90.00
_cell.angle_beta   90.00
_cell.angle_gamma   90.00
#
_symmetry.space_group_name_H-M   'P 1'
#
loop_
_entity.id
_entity.type
_entity.pdbx_description
1 polymer ?
#
loop_
_entity_poly.entity_id
_entity_poly.type
_entity_poly.pdbx_seq_one_letter_code
_entity_poly.pdbx_strand_id
1 'polypeptide(L)'
;INLKNILISNGLISYIINIIRTSRLHKKYLIISLSPYTFVICLILFILRKDVFIYLRSDGYEEYKCYSKYLGPLIYHFMFTITSFGSKLIACRSHILKGKKGTVVSPSQLNDKWFLQRKTADLKTVKLLYVGRIKIEKGVFSLLKILKNIKINFSISIINSEKLHDKKLEKENIKIINFKNENDSIIEVYDDHNIFILPSFTEGHP
;
A
#
# COMPACT_ATOMS: atom_id res chain seq x y z
N ILE A 1 16.36 -3.23 11.25
CA ILE A 1 15.35 -3.86 12.16
C ILE A 1 15.74 -5.34 12.25
N ASN A 2 16.04 -5.80 13.47
CA ASN A 2 16.40 -7.20 13.70
C ASN A 2 15.09 -8.03 13.72
N LEU A 3 14.79 -8.73 12.63
CA LEU A 3 13.56 -9.50 12.42
C LEU A 3 13.51 -10.84 13.20
N LYS A 4 14.37 -11.04 14.19
CA LYS A 4 14.49 -12.32 14.92
C LYS A 4 13.25 -12.72 15.74
N ASN A 5 12.29 -11.82 15.96
CA ASN A 5 11.13 -12.06 16.82
C ASN A 5 9.80 -11.76 16.09
N ILE A 6 9.56 -12.42 14.95
CA ILE A 6 8.27 -12.32 14.27
C ILE A 6 7.32 -13.35 14.86
N LEU A 7 6.20 -12.87 15.44
CA LEU A 7 5.09 -13.71 15.88
C LEU A 7 3.99 -13.69 14.84
N ILE A 8 3.70 -14.83 14.24
CA ILE A 8 2.62 -15.01 13.29
C ILE A 8 1.36 -15.42 14.05
N SER A 9 0.23 -14.77 13.78
CA SER A 9 -1.05 -15.08 14.41
C SER A 9 -2.06 -15.56 13.37
N ASN A 10 -2.60 -16.75 13.56
CA ASN A 10 -3.63 -17.34 12.71
C ASN A 10 -5.02 -17.03 13.28
N GLY A 11 -5.50 -15.79 13.08
CA GLY A 11 -6.81 -15.33 13.53
C GLY A 11 -6.77 -14.43 14.78
N LEU A 12 -7.95 -13.87 15.12
CA LEU A 12 -8.08 -12.83 16.14
C LEU A 12 -7.66 -13.31 17.53
N ILE A 13 -8.08 -14.51 17.93
CA ILE A 13 -7.77 -15.05 19.27
C ILE A 13 -6.27 -15.21 19.47
N SER A 14 -5.58 -15.82 18.50
CA SER A 14 -4.12 -15.96 18.54
C SER A 14 -3.43 -14.60 18.58
N TYR A 15 -3.95 -13.61 17.86
CA TYR A 15 -3.42 -12.25 17.85
C TYR A 15 -3.58 -11.59 19.23
N ILE A 16 -4.75 -11.71 19.87
CA ILE A 16 -5.02 -11.18 21.21
C ILE A 16 -4.06 -11.81 22.23
N ILE A 17 -3.92 -13.15 22.22
CA ILE A 17 -3.03 -13.85 23.14
C ILE A 17 -1.58 -13.35 23.00
N ASN A 18 -1.11 -13.23 21.76
CA ASN A 18 0.25 -12.74 21.49
C ASN A 18 0.44 -11.30 21.98
N ILE A 19 -0.54 -10.43 21.79
CA ILE A 19 -0.49 -9.04 22.28
C ILE A 19 -0.46 -9.00 23.80
N ILE A 20 -1.32 -9.75 24.50
CA ILE A 20 -1.34 -9.80 25.95
C ILE A 20 0.01 -10.30 26.49
N ARG A 21 0.57 -11.36 25.88
CA ARG A 21 1.86 -11.91 26.25
C ARG A 21 2.99 -10.90 26.05
N THR A 22 3.05 -10.23 24.90
CA THR A 22 4.07 -9.21 24.61
C THR A 22 3.86 -7.90 25.37
N SER A 23 2.64 -7.63 25.84
CA SER A 23 2.33 -6.41 26.58
C SER A 23 3.09 -6.29 27.92
N ARG A 24 3.53 -7.40 28.47
CA ARG A 24 4.36 -7.40 29.69
C ARG A 24 5.79 -6.89 29.43
N LEU A 25 6.27 -7.02 28.17
CA LEU A 25 7.63 -6.70 27.77
C LEU A 25 7.76 -5.28 27.17
N HIS A 26 6.68 -4.77 26.58
CA HIS A 26 6.73 -3.53 25.81
C HIS A 26 5.72 -2.50 26.31
N LYS A 27 6.09 -1.21 26.26
CA LYS A 27 5.22 -0.08 26.60
C LYS A 27 4.62 0.60 25.37
N LYS A 28 5.32 0.59 24.22
CA LYS A 28 4.95 1.28 22.99
C LYS A 28 4.60 0.30 21.90
N TYR A 29 3.53 0.58 21.17
CA TYR A 29 3.03 -0.23 20.06
C TYR A 29 2.79 0.64 18.84
N LEU A 30 3.28 0.20 17.70
CA LEU A 30 2.98 0.78 16.40
C LEU A 30 2.02 -0.16 15.65
N ILE A 31 0.84 0.35 15.35
CA ILE A 31 -0.17 -0.35 14.57
C ILE A 31 -0.17 0.24 13.15
N ILE A 32 -0.03 -0.63 12.15
CA ILE A 32 -0.02 -0.23 10.75
C ILE A 32 -1.40 -0.51 10.16
N SER A 33 -2.09 0.53 9.74
CA SER A 33 -3.45 0.55 9.21
C SER A 33 -4.52 0.16 10.25
N LEU A 34 -5.71 0.73 10.12
CA LEU A 34 -6.84 0.46 10.99
C LEU A 34 -7.79 -0.52 10.29
N SER A 35 -7.96 -1.68 10.89
CA SER A 35 -8.87 -2.75 10.48
C SER A 35 -9.68 -3.23 11.68
N PRO A 36 -10.74 -4.05 11.53
CA PRO A 36 -11.47 -4.58 12.67
C PRO A 36 -10.58 -5.34 13.66
N TYR A 37 -9.59 -6.09 13.15
CA TYR A 37 -8.63 -6.80 14.00
C TYR A 37 -7.75 -5.84 14.81
N THR A 38 -7.16 -4.86 14.13
CA THR A 38 -6.28 -3.88 14.78
C THR A 38 -7.06 -2.94 15.69
N PHE A 39 -8.34 -2.67 15.41
CA PHE A 39 -9.23 -1.94 16.29
C PHE A 39 -9.41 -2.64 17.65
N VAL A 40 -9.73 -3.95 17.64
CA VAL A 40 -9.84 -4.75 18.87
C VAL A 40 -8.53 -4.73 19.66
N ILE A 41 -7.40 -4.86 18.97
CA ILE A 41 -6.08 -4.79 19.59
C ILE A 41 -5.83 -3.41 20.23
N CYS A 42 -6.22 -2.31 19.55
CA CYS A 42 -6.12 -0.96 20.14
C CYS A 42 -6.88 -0.87 21.46
N LEU A 43 -8.12 -1.38 21.51
CA LEU A 43 -8.92 -1.35 22.74
C LEU A 43 -8.24 -2.10 23.88
N ILE A 44 -7.70 -3.28 23.61
CA ILE A 44 -6.96 -4.08 24.59
C ILE A 44 -5.72 -3.30 25.08
N LEU A 45 -4.95 -2.70 24.18
CA LEU A 45 -3.78 -1.93 24.53
C LEU A 45 -4.13 -0.68 25.36
N PHE A 46 -5.28 -0.04 25.11
CA PHE A 46 -5.78 1.08 25.93
C PHE A 46 -6.14 0.62 27.33
N ILE A 47 -6.85 -0.51 27.48
CA ILE A 47 -7.16 -1.11 28.80
C ILE A 47 -5.84 -1.43 29.54
N LEU A 48 -4.84 -1.91 28.85
CA LEU A 48 -3.52 -2.21 29.40
C LEU A 48 -2.63 -0.98 29.58
N ARG A 49 -3.16 0.22 29.35
CA ARG A 49 -2.47 1.53 29.50
C ARG A 49 -1.16 1.59 28.71
N LYS A 50 -1.17 1.10 27.46
CA LYS A 50 0.00 1.15 26.58
C LYS A 50 -0.01 2.39 25.69
N ASP A 51 1.18 2.87 25.31
CA ASP A 51 1.34 3.95 24.34
C ASP A 51 1.10 3.38 22.92
N VAL A 52 -0.01 3.75 22.31
CA VAL A 52 -0.38 3.27 20.99
C VAL A 52 -0.13 4.36 19.95
N PHE A 53 0.59 3.99 18.90
CA PHE A 53 0.79 4.78 17.70
C PHE A 53 0.06 4.09 16.55
N ILE A 54 -0.74 4.82 15.76
CA ILE A 54 -1.42 4.27 14.59
C ILE A 54 -0.88 4.96 13.35
N TYR A 55 -0.28 4.18 12.47
CA TYR A 55 0.19 4.65 11.17
C TYR A 55 -0.86 4.40 10.09
N LEU A 56 -1.47 5.48 9.62
CA LEU A 56 -2.50 5.49 8.59
C LEU A 56 -1.82 5.66 7.22
N ARG A 57 -1.76 4.56 6.46
CA ARG A 57 -1.10 4.52 5.16
C ARG A 57 -1.98 5.02 4.01
N SER A 58 -3.29 4.93 4.17
CA SER A 58 -4.30 5.23 3.15
C SER A 58 -5.54 5.84 3.79
N ASP A 59 -6.42 6.43 2.97
CA ASP A 59 -7.71 6.91 3.44
C ASP A 59 -8.66 5.73 3.67
N GLY A 60 -8.82 5.34 4.92
CA GLY A 60 -9.65 4.22 5.28
C GLY A 60 -11.14 4.43 4.96
N TYR A 61 -11.63 5.68 4.89
CA TYR A 61 -13.01 5.93 4.46
C TYR A 61 -13.22 5.51 3.01
N GLU A 62 -12.28 5.84 2.11
CA GLU A 62 -12.36 5.44 0.71
C GLU A 62 -12.14 3.92 0.56
N GLU A 63 -11.24 3.32 1.32
CA GLU A 63 -11.05 1.87 1.31
C GLU A 63 -12.33 1.13 1.72
N TYR A 64 -12.95 1.53 2.84
CA TYR A 64 -14.16 0.86 3.33
C TYR A 64 -15.38 1.12 2.47
N LYS A 65 -15.43 2.24 1.76
CA LYS A 65 -16.47 2.54 0.77
C LYS A 65 -16.45 1.55 -0.41
N CYS A 66 -15.29 1.00 -0.76
CA CYS A 66 -15.18 -0.05 -1.77
C CYS A 66 -15.85 -1.37 -1.34
N TYR A 67 -15.91 -1.67 -0.04
CA TYR A 67 -16.60 -2.87 0.47
C TYR A 67 -18.11 -2.64 0.59
N SER A 68 -18.53 -1.47 1.05
CA SER A 68 -19.94 -1.08 1.15
C SER A 68 -20.05 0.44 1.11
N LYS A 69 -20.82 0.95 0.15
CA LYS A 69 -20.96 2.39 -0.13
C LYS A 69 -21.36 3.22 1.10
N TYR A 70 -22.22 2.68 1.94
CA TYR A 70 -22.77 3.41 3.11
C TYR A 70 -22.25 2.86 4.43
N LEU A 71 -22.31 1.54 4.63
CA LEU A 71 -21.91 0.90 5.89
C LEU A 71 -20.41 0.91 6.10
N GLY A 72 -19.62 0.77 5.03
CA GLY A 72 -18.17 0.75 5.13
C GLY A 72 -17.60 2.02 5.79
N PRO A 73 -17.87 3.22 5.26
CA PRO A 73 -17.42 4.46 5.88
C PRO A 73 -17.92 4.67 7.31
N LEU A 74 -19.14 4.21 7.64
CA LEU A 74 -19.69 4.31 8.99
C LEU A 74 -18.92 3.44 9.99
N ILE A 75 -18.64 2.19 9.61
CA ILE A 75 -17.82 1.27 10.42
C ILE A 75 -16.42 1.85 10.64
N TYR A 76 -15.80 2.33 9.55
CA TYR A 76 -14.48 2.95 9.67
C TYR A 76 -14.52 4.20 10.57
N HIS A 77 -15.55 5.04 10.43
CA HIS A 77 -15.72 6.24 11.25
C HIS A 77 -15.77 5.90 12.74
N PHE A 78 -16.54 4.89 13.11
CA PHE A 78 -16.64 4.40 14.48
C PHE A 78 -15.27 3.96 15.01
N MET A 79 -14.58 3.08 14.29
CA MET A 79 -13.26 2.60 14.67
C MET A 79 -12.25 3.74 14.78
N PHE A 80 -12.20 4.62 13.78
CA PHE A 80 -11.27 5.75 13.73
C PHE A 80 -11.50 6.75 14.85
N THR A 81 -12.76 7.06 15.13
CA THR A 81 -13.12 8.01 16.21
C THR A 81 -12.64 7.48 17.55
N ILE A 82 -12.98 6.25 17.90
CA ILE A 82 -12.58 5.67 19.20
C ILE A 82 -11.07 5.58 19.32
N THR A 83 -10.39 5.05 18.30
CA THR A 83 -8.93 4.86 18.38
C THR A 83 -8.17 6.19 18.39
N SER A 84 -8.69 7.23 17.76
CA SER A 84 -8.06 8.55 17.73
C SER A 84 -8.01 9.24 19.09
N PHE A 85 -8.88 8.88 20.04
CA PHE A 85 -8.85 9.44 21.42
C PHE A 85 -7.69 8.87 22.24
N GLY A 86 -7.36 7.60 22.08
CA GLY A 86 -6.37 6.90 22.90
C GLY A 86 -5.01 6.69 22.25
N SER A 87 -4.83 7.11 21.00
CA SER A 87 -3.58 6.89 20.26
C SER A 87 -2.96 8.16 19.69
N LYS A 88 -1.68 8.06 19.36
CA LYS A 88 -0.94 9.07 18.58
C LYS A 88 -1.03 8.69 17.10
N LEU A 89 -1.64 9.56 16.29
CA LEU A 89 -1.81 9.31 14.87
C LEU A 89 -0.58 9.74 14.08
N ILE A 90 -0.20 8.90 13.13
CA ILE A 90 0.82 9.16 12.12
C ILE A 90 0.15 8.90 10.77
N ALA A 91 0.26 9.82 9.83
CA ALA A 91 -0.35 9.65 8.51
C ALA A 91 0.63 10.03 7.40
N CYS A 92 0.50 9.40 6.23
CA CYS A 92 1.31 9.75 5.08
C CYS A 92 0.86 11.07 4.41
N ARG A 93 -0.36 11.54 4.69
CA ARG A 93 -0.89 12.84 4.19
C ARG A 93 -1.84 13.45 5.23
N SER A 94 -1.91 14.78 5.27
CA SER A 94 -2.72 15.51 6.25
C SER A 94 -4.23 15.22 6.16
N HIS A 95 -4.79 15.07 4.94
CA HIS A 95 -6.22 14.80 4.75
C HIS A 95 -6.68 13.46 5.35
N ILE A 96 -5.76 12.49 5.53
CA ILE A 96 -6.05 11.18 6.13
C ILE A 96 -6.37 11.32 7.63
N LEU A 97 -5.82 12.34 8.29
CA LEU A 97 -6.08 12.63 9.70
C LEU A 97 -7.50 13.16 9.96
N LYS A 98 -8.24 13.56 8.92
CA LYS A 98 -9.62 14.08 9.04
C LYS A 98 -9.77 15.14 10.13
N GLY A 99 -8.80 16.06 10.23
CA GLY A 99 -8.78 17.15 11.24
C GLY A 99 -8.33 16.72 12.65
N LYS A 100 -7.98 15.46 12.88
CA LYS A 100 -7.40 15.01 14.16
C LYS A 100 -5.95 15.42 14.26
N LYS A 101 -5.46 15.64 15.51
CA LYS A 101 -4.03 15.87 15.77
C LYS A 101 -3.21 14.63 15.42
N GLY A 102 -2.13 14.81 14.68
CA GLY A 102 -1.23 13.72 14.30
C GLY A 102 0.02 14.24 13.61
N THR A 103 0.97 13.35 13.39
CA THR A 103 2.22 13.64 12.67
C THR A 103 2.07 13.20 11.22
N VAL A 104 2.37 14.10 10.28
CA VAL A 104 2.42 13.75 8.86
C VAL A 104 3.85 13.36 8.51
N VAL A 105 4.01 12.19 7.88
CA VAL A 105 5.29 11.68 7.40
C VAL A 105 5.16 11.34 5.93
N SER A 106 6.17 11.65 5.13
CA SER A 106 6.22 11.27 3.71
C SER A 106 7.24 10.15 3.54
N PRO A 107 6.81 8.87 3.65
CA PRO A 107 7.73 7.77 3.44
C PRO A 107 8.19 7.77 1.98
N SER A 108 9.48 7.66 1.77
CA SER A 108 10.06 7.46 0.44
C SER A 108 10.88 6.19 0.43
N GLN A 109 10.76 5.41 -0.63
CA GLN A 109 11.60 4.25 -0.90
C GLN A 109 12.75 4.61 -1.85
N LEU A 110 12.77 5.86 -2.33
CA LEU A 110 13.83 6.37 -3.20
C LEU A 110 15.09 6.64 -2.36
N ASN A 111 16.22 6.22 -2.87
CA ASN A 111 17.53 6.52 -2.34
C ASN A 111 18.35 7.30 -3.39
N ASP A 112 19.56 7.71 -3.05
CA ASP A 112 20.41 8.54 -3.93
C ASP A 112 20.67 7.88 -5.29
N LYS A 113 20.65 6.56 -5.39
CA LYS A 113 20.85 5.83 -6.65
C LYS A 113 19.83 6.18 -7.74
N TRP A 114 18.60 6.54 -7.35
CA TRP A 114 17.56 6.98 -8.28
C TRP A 114 17.88 8.33 -8.95
N PHE A 115 18.80 9.10 -8.39
CA PHE A 115 19.14 10.44 -8.86
C PHE A 115 20.52 10.51 -9.52
N LEU A 116 21.32 9.43 -9.47
CA LEU A 116 22.69 9.41 -9.99
C LEU A 116 22.75 9.49 -11.52
N GLN A 117 21.78 8.90 -12.20
CA GLN A 117 21.72 8.87 -13.66
C GLN A 117 20.36 9.35 -14.14
N ARG A 118 20.27 10.61 -14.54
CA ARG A 118 19.05 11.15 -15.14
C ARG A 118 19.10 10.93 -16.64
N LYS A 119 18.19 10.11 -17.15
CA LYS A 119 17.97 9.95 -18.58
C LYS A 119 16.82 10.83 -19.04
N THR A 120 16.99 11.53 -20.15
CA THR A 120 15.88 12.23 -20.80
C THR A 120 15.00 11.20 -21.50
N ALA A 121 13.69 11.27 -21.27
CA ALA A 121 12.75 10.37 -21.93
C ALA A 121 12.72 10.62 -23.45
N ASP A 122 12.96 9.57 -24.25
CA ASP A 122 12.75 9.60 -25.70
C ASP A 122 11.32 9.16 -26.01
N LEU A 123 10.51 10.08 -26.54
CA LEU A 123 9.10 9.86 -26.86
C LEU A 123 8.86 9.39 -28.31
N LYS A 124 9.91 9.07 -29.09
CA LYS A 124 9.75 8.51 -30.44
C LYS A 124 8.99 7.19 -30.43
N THR A 125 9.18 6.40 -29.39
CA THR A 125 8.43 5.16 -29.16
C THR A 125 7.73 5.26 -27.81
N VAL A 126 6.44 4.92 -27.74
CA VAL A 126 5.67 4.97 -26.50
C VAL A 126 5.89 3.67 -25.71
N LYS A 127 6.66 3.77 -24.64
CA LYS A 127 6.96 2.65 -23.73
C LYS A 127 6.32 2.91 -22.38
N LEU A 128 5.24 2.23 -22.09
CA LEU A 128 4.45 2.38 -20.88
C LEU A 128 4.96 1.44 -19.79
N LEU A 129 5.02 1.91 -18.54
CA LEU A 129 5.37 1.12 -17.38
C LEU A 129 4.25 1.17 -16.34
N TYR A 130 3.81 0.02 -15.88
CA TYR A 130 2.99 -0.15 -14.69
C TYR A 130 3.77 -1.00 -13.67
N VAL A 131 3.85 -0.52 -12.42
CA VAL A 131 4.49 -1.25 -11.31
C VAL A 131 3.46 -1.41 -10.19
N GLY A 132 3.09 -2.64 -9.87
CA GLY A 132 2.13 -2.88 -8.80
C GLY A 132 1.48 -4.26 -8.89
N ARG A 133 0.64 -4.56 -7.89
CA ARG A 133 -0.13 -5.81 -7.86
C ARG A 133 -1.21 -5.81 -8.94
N ILE A 134 -1.42 -6.98 -9.57
CA ILE A 134 -2.50 -7.17 -10.55
C ILE A 134 -3.81 -7.42 -9.78
N LYS A 135 -4.45 -6.34 -9.35
CA LYS A 135 -5.70 -6.34 -8.58
C LYS A 135 -6.68 -5.30 -9.11
N ILE A 136 -7.98 -5.48 -8.85
CA ILE A 136 -9.05 -4.60 -9.33
C ILE A 136 -8.84 -3.18 -8.78
N GLU A 137 -8.56 -3.04 -7.49
CA GLU A 137 -8.35 -1.75 -6.82
C GLU A 137 -7.13 -0.98 -7.35
N LYS A 138 -6.20 -1.68 -8.02
CA LYS A 138 -5.03 -1.09 -8.68
C LYS A 138 -5.30 -0.66 -10.14
N GLY A 139 -6.52 -0.86 -10.62
CA GLY A 139 -6.97 -0.34 -11.90
C GLY A 139 -6.33 -0.94 -13.15
N VAL A 140 -5.48 -1.96 -13.01
CA VAL A 140 -4.73 -2.55 -14.14
C VAL A 140 -5.65 -3.12 -15.22
N PHE A 141 -6.77 -3.75 -14.84
CA PHE A 141 -7.74 -4.28 -15.81
C PHE A 141 -8.44 -3.17 -16.60
N SER A 142 -8.76 -2.06 -15.94
CA SER A 142 -9.32 -0.86 -16.59
C SER A 142 -8.32 -0.24 -17.54
N LEU A 143 -7.05 -0.14 -17.13
CA LEU A 143 -5.96 0.31 -18.00
C LEU A 143 -5.87 -0.54 -19.26
N LEU A 144 -5.81 -1.87 -19.12
CA LEU A 144 -5.71 -2.77 -20.26
C LEU A 144 -6.93 -2.68 -21.21
N LYS A 145 -8.13 -2.44 -20.64
CA LYS A 145 -9.34 -2.22 -21.44
C LYS A 145 -9.25 -0.92 -22.25
N ILE A 146 -8.75 0.15 -21.68
CA ILE A 146 -8.55 1.44 -22.35
C ILE A 146 -7.49 1.30 -23.44
N LEU A 147 -6.34 0.67 -23.14
CA LEU A 147 -5.25 0.49 -24.07
C LEU A 147 -5.62 -0.30 -25.33
N LYS A 148 -6.61 -1.19 -25.27
CA LYS A 148 -7.14 -1.91 -26.45
C LYS A 148 -7.75 -0.97 -27.51
N ASN A 149 -8.26 0.19 -27.08
CA ASN A 149 -8.92 1.15 -27.96
C ASN A 149 -7.97 2.25 -28.47
N ILE A 150 -6.72 2.25 -28.02
CA ILE A 150 -5.72 3.23 -28.42
C ILE A 150 -5.10 2.80 -29.75
N LYS A 151 -5.11 3.70 -30.74
CA LYS A 151 -4.63 3.45 -32.10
C LYS A 151 -3.16 3.78 -32.34
N ILE A 152 -2.46 4.32 -31.33
CA ILE A 152 -1.03 4.59 -31.43
C ILE A 152 -0.22 3.31 -31.14
N ASN A 153 0.96 3.23 -31.76
CA ASN A 153 1.88 2.13 -31.47
C ASN A 153 2.52 2.34 -30.09
N PHE A 154 2.38 1.35 -29.21
CA PHE A 154 2.95 1.37 -27.85
C PHE A 154 3.33 -0.02 -27.40
N SER A 155 4.24 -0.10 -26.45
CA SER A 155 4.49 -1.29 -25.63
C SER A 155 4.22 -0.99 -24.17
N ILE A 156 3.74 -1.98 -23.40
CA ILE A 156 3.55 -1.84 -21.95
C ILE A 156 4.23 -2.98 -21.21
N SER A 157 5.02 -2.63 -20.20
CA SER A 157 5.54 -3.58 -19.23
C SER A 157 4.77 -3.47 -17.92
N ILE A 158 4.29 -4.61 -17.46
CA ILE A 158 3.57 -4.74 -16.17
C ILE A 158 4.49 -5.47 -15.21
N ILE A 159 4.97 -4.77 -14.19
CA ILE A 159 5.77 -5.36 -13.13
C ILE A 159 4.88 -5.75 -11.98
N ASN A 160 4.81 -7.04 -11.72
CA ASN A 160 4.01 -7.60 -10.65
C ASN A 160 4.90 -8.10 -9.52
N SER A 161 4.60 -7.67 -8.28
CA SER A 161 5.28 -8.14 -7.07
C SER A 161 4.77 -9.49 -6.56
N GLU A 162 3.62 -9.96 -7.04
CA GLU A 162 3.03 -11.24 -6.67
C GLU A 162 3.32 -12.27 -7.78
N LYS A 163 3.68 -13.51 -7.39
CA LYS A 163 3.97 -14.61 -8.35
C LYS A 163 2.72 -15.11 -9.08
N LEU A 164 2.03 -14.25 -9.77
CA LEU A 164 0.90 -14.60 -10.61
C LEU A 164 1.35 -14.69 -12.07
N HIS A 165 1.46 -15.89 -12.58
CA HIS A 165 1.61 -16.16 -14.02
C HIS A 165 0.23 -16.18 -14.68
N ASP A 166 -0.37 -15.02 -14.88
CA ASP A 166 -1.56 -14.94 -15.71
C ASP A 166 -1.15 -14.72 -17.18
N LYS A 167 -0.74 -15.82 -17.83
CA LYS A 167 -0.37 -15.85 -19.26
C LYS A 167 -1.48 -15.33 -20.18
N LYS A 168 -2.74 -15.26 -19.69
CA LYS A 168 -3.87 -14.73 -20.45
C LYS A 168 -3.81 -13.21 -20.68
N LEU A 169 -2.99 -12.50 -19.91
CA LEU A 169 -2.82 -11.04 -20.04
C LEU A 169 -1.68 -10.68 -21.02
N GLU A 170 -0.77 -11.60 -21.30
CA GLU A 170 0.33 -11.38 -22.22
C GLU A 170 -0.17 -11.32 -23.67
N LYS A 171 0.26 -10.31 -24.39
CA LYS A 171 0.03 -10.07 -25.83
C LYS A 171 1.30 -9.52 -26.45
N GLU A 172 1.30 -9.40 -27.76
CA GLU A 172 2.45 -8.93 -28.52
C GLU A 172 3.03 -7.59 -28.03
N ASN A 173 2.17 -6.68 -27.55
CA ASN A 173 2.56 -5.37 -27.00
C ASN A 173 2.44 -5.28 -25.47
N ILE A 174 2.12 -6.38 -24.76
CA ILE A 174 1.96 -6.44 -23.30
C ILE A 174 2.90 -7.47 -22.72
N LYS A 175 3.89 -7.04 -21.95
CA LYS A 175 4.85 -7.90 -21.29
C LYS A 175 4.62 -7.87 -19.77
N ILE A 176 4.50 -9.04 -19.15
CA ILE A 176 4.47 -9.18 -17.70
C ILE A 176 5.86 -9.57 -17.21
N ILE A 177 6.41 -8.76 -16.31
CA ILE A 177 7.73 -8.99 -15.72
C ILE A 177 7.51 -9.28 -14.23
N ASN A 178 7.92 -10.46 -13.80
CA ASN A 178 7.94 -10.83 -12.41
C ASN A 178 9.35 -10.60 -11.86
N PHE A 179 9.49 -9.69 -10.90
CA PHE A 179 10.75 -9.55 -10.19
C PHE A 179 11.01 -10.80 -9.35
N LYS A 180 12.01 -11.57 -9.73
CA LYS A 180 12.37 -12.84 -9.06
C LYS A 180 13.49 -12.69 -8.04
N ASN A 181 14.36 -11.70 -8.20
CA ASN A 181 15.56 -11.53 -7.39
C ASN A 181 15.71 -10.10 -6.86
N GLU A 182 16.23 -9.98 -5.64
CA GLU A 182 16.61 -8.68 -5.04
C GLU A 182 17.70 -7.93 -5.84
N ASN A 183 18.39 -8.61 -6.77
CA ASN A 183 19.44 -8.05 -7.60
C ASN A 183 18.92 -7.42 -8.92
N ASP A 184 17.66 -7.63 -9.27
CA ASP A 184 17.09 -7.00 -10.47
C ASP A 184 16.90 -5.50 -10.18
N SER A 185 17.62 -4.64 -10.92
CA SER A 185 17.54 -3.20 -10.72
C SER A 185 16.20 -2.67 -11.23
N ILE A 186 15.29 -2.37 -10.31
CA ILE A 186 14.04 -1.71 -10.66
C ILE A 186 14.30 -0.35 -11.35
N ILE A 187 15.42 0.29 -11.05
CA ILE A 187 15.84 1.57 -11.66
C ILE A 187 16.02 1.40 -13.16
N GLU A 188 16.70 0.32 -13.59
CA GLU A 188 16.92 0.03 -15.03
C GLU A 188 15.59 -0.13 -15.77
N VAL A 189 14.61 -0.75 -15.11
CA VAL A 189 13.28 -0.90 -15.71
C VAL A 189 12.58 0.45 -15.86
N TYR A 190 12.68 1.35 -14.90
CA TYR A 190 12.16 2.71 -15.04
C TYR A 190 12.90 3.47 -16.15
N ASP A 191 14.20 3.29 -16.26
CA ASP A 191 15.05 3.94 -17.27
C ASP A 191 14.77 3.46 -18.71
N ASP A 192 14.28 2.23 -18.88
CA ASP A 192 13.91 1.67 -20.18
C ASP A 192 12.53 2.12 -20.68
N HIS A 193 11.76 2.79 -19.83
CA HIS A 193 10.42 3.25 -20.14
C HIS A 193 10.33 4.77 -20.09
N ASN A 194 9.38 5.35 -20.80
CA ASN A 194 9.24 6.80 -20.90
C ASN A 194 7.93 7.35 -20.31
N ILE A 195 6.95 6.49 -20.03
CA ILE A 195 5.69 6.89 -19.40
C ILE A 195 5.35 5.88 -18.30
N PHE A 196 5.32 6.35 -17.05
CA PHE A 196 4.82 5.58 -15.92
C PHE A 196 3.32 5.83 -15.72
N ILE A 197 2.54 4.75 -15.57
CA ILE A 197 1.09 4.83 -15.38
C ILE A 197 0.71 4.22 -14.03
N LEU A 198 -0.01 5.00 -13.22
CA LEU A 198 -0.57 4.57 -11.94
C LEU A 198 -2.11 4.70 -11.97
N PRO A 199 -2.84 3.68 -12.46
CA PRO A 199 -4.29 3.74 -12.65
C PRO A 199 -5.09 3.38 -11.40
N SER A 200 -4.46 3.34 -10.23
CA SER A 200 -5.09 2.92 -8.98
C SER A 200 -6.27 3.79 -8.60
N PHE A 201 -7.36 3.16 -8.15
CA PHE A 201 -8.54 3.88 -7.64
C PHE A 201 -8.29 4.48 -6.26
N THR A 202 -7.40 3.86 -5.47
CA THR A 202 -7.03 4.33 -4.12
C THR A 202 -5.54 4.19 -3.89
N GLU A 203 -4.90 5.27 -3.47
CA GLU A 203 -3.51 5.28 -3.01
C GLU A 203 -3.36 6.14 -1.76
N GLY A 204 -2.57 5.69 -0.83
CA GLY A 204 -2.18 6.49 0.35
C GLY A 204 -1.03 7.42 0.01
N HIS A 205 -0.01 6.86 -0.61
CA HIS A 205 1.17 7.54 -1.14
C HIS A 205 1.63 6.76 -2.37
N PRO A 206 1.48 7.32 -3.58
CA PRO A 206 1.93 6.70 -4.81
C PRO A 206 3.46 6.61 -4.90
#